data_58b0a653bf5ab0a8a8283427e83ca6ac
#
_entry.id   58b0a653bf5ab0a8a8283427e83ca6ac
#
_cell.length_a   1.000
_cell.length_b   1.000
_cell.length_c   1.000
_cell.angle_alpha   90.00
_cell.angle_beta   90.00
_cell.angle_gamma   90.00
#
_symmetry.space_group_name_H-M   'P 1'
#
loop_
_entity.id
_entity.type
_entity.pdbx_description
1 polymer ?
#
loop_
_entity_poly.entity_id
_entity_poly.type
_entity_poly.pdbx_seq_one_letter_code
_entity_poly.pdbx_strand_id
1 'polypeptide(L)'
;MAWDFSTDPEFQEQLDWMDGFVREHIWPLELLHDELGWEGLLDAIKPLREQVKARGLWAAHLDPELGGQGFGQLKLGLMHEILGTSPIAPLAFGNAAPDSGNSEILAMAGSPEQKDRYLHPLLAGDLKSAFSMTEPETAGSDPTLLQTRAVRDGDHWVINGHKWFSSNGSIADFLIVMAVTDPDARPYQRASMFIVDVDTPGVNVLRDVATMEHPYESFGRYGNHAEILYEDVRIPADALLGAEGAGFLIAQQRLYPGRIHHCMRWLGVARRAFDMLCERSLTRYAAGSLLSEKQTVQNWIADSAAEMQAARLLTLHAAWKMDSEGVAAARKEISIIKFWGASVLHNVVDRALQVHGSLGYSTDMPLEAMYRFARAARFYDGPDEVHRASVARQVLRGYEPPADGVPSEHIPTRREAAREQFAHLLEAVTAND
;
A
#
# COMPACT_ATOMS: atom_id res chain seq x y z
N MET A 1 -15.16 13.69 -19.29
CA MET A 1 -15.57 12.29 -19.10
C MET A 1 -16.33 12.21 -17.78
N ALA A 2 -17.45 11.49 -17.75
CA ALA A 2 -18.12 11.19 -16.48
C ALA A 2 -17.28 10.19 -15.69
N TRP A 3 -17.17 10.39 -14.38
CA TRP A 3 -16.55 9.42 -13.50
C TRP A 3 -17.60 8.36 -13.15
N ASP A 4 -17.43 7.18 -13.72
CA ASP A 4 -18.26 6.02 -13.40
C ASP A 4 -17.37 4.96 -12.75
N PHE A 5 -17.63 4.69 -11.48
CA PHE A 5 -16.91 3.71 -10.66
C PHE A 5 -17.73 2.41 -10.50
N SER A 6 -18.82 2.27 -11.23
CA SER A 6 -19.51 0.99 -11.35
C SER A 6 -18.66 0.01 -12.17
N THR A 7 -18.98 -1.24 -12.03
CA THR A 7 -18.35 -2.30 -12.81
C THR A 7 -19.37 -3.01 -13.67
N ASP A 8 -18.92 -3.76 -14.68
CA ASP A 8 -19.81 -4.55 -15.50
C ASP A 8 -20.47 -5.69 -14.68
N PRO A 9 -21.66 -6.17 -15.08
CA PRO A 9 -22.40 -7.18 -14.32
C PRO A 9 -21.60 -8.48 -14.10
N GLU A 10 -20.81 -8.91 -15.06
CA GLU A 10 -20.01 -10.14 -14.96
C GLU A 10 -18.94 -9.99 -13.87
N PHE A 11 -18.30 -8.83 -13.80
CA PHE A 11 -17.32 -8.58 -12.76
C PHE A 11 -17.97 -8.37 -11.39
N GLN A 12 -19.19 -7.79 -11.33
CA GLN A 12 -19.94 -7.71 -10.10
C GLN A 12 -20.26 -9.10 -9.52
N GLU A 13 -20.64 -10.07 -10.37
CA GLU A 13 -20.82 -11.47 -9.94
C GLU A 13 -19.54 -12.07 -9.36
N GLN A 14 -18.37 -11.72 -9.93
CA GLN A 14 -17.08 -12.14 -9.34
C GLN A 14 -16.84 -11.52 -7.96
N LEU A 15 -17.13 -10.24 -7.80
CA LEU A 15 -16.99 -9.56 -6.50
C LEU A 15 -17.93 -10.15 -5.45
N ASP A 16 -19.18 -10.43 -5.81
CA ASP A 16 -20.17 -11.05 -4.92
C ASP A 16 -19.72 -12.45 -4.49
N TRP A 17 -19.21 -13.24 -5.44
CA TRP A 17 -18.62 -14.53 -5.14
C TRP A 17 -17.39 -14.40 -4.21
N MET A 18 -16.51 -13.43 -4.44
CA MET A 18 -15.33 -13.19 -3.61
C MET A 18 -15.74 -12.85 -2.17
N ASP A 19 -16.71 -11.94 -1.97
CA ASP A 19 -17.18 -11.56 -0.62
C ASP A 19 -17.75 -12.78 0.11
N GLY A 20 -18.60 -13.56 -0.55
CA GLY A 20 -19.13 -14.82 0.01
C GLY A 20 -18.03 -15.83 0.34
N PHE A 21 -17.10 -16.06 -0.59
CA PHE A 21 -15.98 -16.99 -0.42
C PHE A 21 -15.05 -16.60 0.74
N VAL A 22 -14.72 -15.32 0.87
CA VAL A 22 -13.87 -14.83 1.95
C VAL A 22 -14.57 -15.02 3.31
N ARG A 23 -15.86 -14.69 3.40
CA ARG A 23 -16.63 -14.86 4.64
C ARG A 23 -16.80 -16.32 5.04
N GLU A 24 -17.09 -17.20 4.07
CA GLU A 24 -17.39 -18.61 4.33
C GLU A 24 -16.14 -19.43 4.60
N HIS A 25 -15.04 -19.19 3.88
CA HIS A 25 -13.87 -20.05 3.90
C HIS A 25 -12.62 -19.42 4.53
N ILE A 26 -12.45 -18.11 4.41
CA ILE A 26 -11.21 -17.46 4.88
C ILE A 26 -11.34 -16.91 6.30
N TRP A 27 -12.46 -16.27 6.66
CA TRP A 27 -12.65 -15.75 8.02
C TRP A 27 -12.55 -16.84 9.10
N PRO A 28 -13.09 -18.06 8.92
CA PRO A 28 -12.87 -19.13 9.90
C PRO A 28 -11.40 -19.54 10.07
N LEU A 29 -10.59 -19.47 9.01
CA LEU A 29 -9.16 -19.78 9.09
C LEU A 29 -8.36 -18.77 9.92
N GLU A 30 -8.82 -17.51 10.01
CA GLU A 30 -8.19 -16.51 10.87
C GLU A 30 -8.16 -16.97 12.33
N LEU A 31 -9.23 -17.64 12.78
CA LEU A 31 -9.38 -18.10 14.17
C LEU A 31 -8.48 -19.29 14.50
N LEU A 32 -8.03 -20.01 13.48
CA LEU A 32 -7.20 -21.21 13.62
C LEU A 32 -5.73 -20.97 13.30
N HIS A 33 -5.37 -19.73 12.92
CA HIS A 33 -4.03 -19.39 12.47
C HIS A 33 -2.93 -19.77 13.46
N ASP A 34 -3.12 -19.48 14.74
CA ASP A 34 -2.13 -19.77 15.78
C ASP A 34 -2.05 -21.27 16.10
N GLU A 35 -3.16 -22.02 15.97
CA GLU A 35 -3.21 -23.46 16.18
C GLU A 35 -2.61 -24.26 15.03
N LEU A 36 -2.87 -23.82 13.78
CA LEU A 36 -2.36 -24.45 12.57
C LEU A 36 -0.87 -24.18 12.34
N GLY A 37 -0.40 -23.02 12.80
CA GLY A 37 0.88 -22.49 12.40
C GLY A 37 0.92 -22.13 10.91
N TRP A 38 2.10 -21.67 10.45
CA TRP A 38 2.24 -21.22 9.06
C TRP A 38 2.04 -22.33 8.03
N GLU A 39 2.67 -23.48 8.24
CA GLU A 39 2.59 -24.62 7.31
C GLU A 39 1.16 -25.18 7.21
N GLY A 40 0.51 -25.39 8.36
CA GLY A 40 -0.86 -25.86 8.40
C GLY A 40 -1.86 -24.89 7.78
N LEU A 41 -1.64 -23.57 7.93
CA LEU A 41 -2.42 -22.56 7.26
C LEU A 41 -2.25 -22.61 5.73
N LEU A 42 -1.02 -22.77 5.24
CA LEU A 42 -0.75 -22.91 3.80
C LEU A 42 -1.43 -24.15 3.24
N ASP A 43 -1.38 -25.27 3.95
CA ASP A 43 -2.05 -26.51 3.53
C ASP A 43 -3.58 -26.34 3.48
N ALA A 44 -4.17 -25.66 4.45
CA ALA A 44 -5.59 -25.35 4.46
C ALA A 44 -6.00 -24.42 3.32
N ILE A 45 -5.12 -23.49 2.90
CA ILE A 45 -5.37 -22.53 1.81
C ILE A 45 -5.21 -23.18 0.42
N LYS A 46 -4.37 -24.19 0.25
CA LYS A 46 -4.12 -24.82 -1.07
C LYS A 46 -5.40 -25.15 -1.87
N PRO A 47 -6.39 -25.90 -1.31
CA PRO A 47 -7.62 -26.20 -2.04
C PRO A 47 -8.48 -24.97 -2.34
N LEU A 48 -8.39 -23.93 -1.51
CA LEU A 48 -9.08 -22.66 -1.73
C LEU A 48 -8.45 -21.88 -2.89
N ARG A 49 -7.13 -21.89 -3.02
CA ARG A 49 -6.41 -21.31 -4.17
C ARG A 49 -6.85 -21.93 -5.50
N GLU A 50 -7.05 -23.23 -5.53
CA GLU A 50 -7.50 -23.90 -6.77
C GLU A 50 -8.91 -23.44 -7.19
N GLN A 51 -9.79 -23.15 -6.23
CA GLN A 51 -11.11 -22.55 -6.54
C GLN A 51 -10.96 -21.13 -7.08
N VAL A 52 -10.08 -20.32 -6.50
CA VAL A 52 -9.77 -18.95 -6.97
C VAL A 52 -9.16 -18.98 -8.38
N LYS A 53 -8.22 -19.92 -8.64
CA LYS A 53 -7.63 -20.13 -9.96
C LYS A 53 -8.68 -20.52 -10.99
N ALA A 54 -9.57 -21.45 -10.65
CA ALA A 54 -10.65 -21.90 -11.55
C ALA A 54 -11.63 -20.77 -11.92
N ARG A 55 -11.71 -19.73 -11.11
CA ARG A 55 -12.50 -18.52 -11.36
C ARG A 55 -11.75 -17.43 -12.14
N GLY A 56 -10.46 -17.62 -12.43
CA GLY A 56 -9.63 -16.59 -13.06
C GLY A 56 -9.37 -15.37 -12.15
N LEU A 57 -9.30 -15.57 -10.83
CA LEU A 57 -9.10 -14.49 -9.85
C LEU A 57 -7.74 -14.57 -9.14
N TRP A 58 -6.93 -15.58 -9.48
CA TRP A 58 -5.59 -15.77 -8.92
C TRP A 58 -4.60 -14.81 -9.56
N ALA A 59 -3.76 -14.18 -8.73
CA ALA A 59 -2.68 -13.27 -9.15
C ALA A 59 -3.14 -12.24 -10.21
N ALA A 60 -4.35 -11.73 -10.08
CA ALA A 60 -5.07 -10.96 -11.10
C ALA A 60 -4.43 -9.61 -11.45
N HIS A 61 -3.38 -9.20 -10.74
CA HIS A 61 -2.68 -7.93 -10.90
C HIS A 61 -1.75 -7.86 -12.12
N LEU A 62 -1.44 -9.00 -12.74
CA LEU A 62 -0.60 -9.05 -13.94
C LEU A 62 -1.43 -9.15 -15.21
N ASP A 63 -0.79 -8.85 -16.35
CA ASP A 63 -1.36 -9.06 -17.67
C ASP A 63 -1.56 -10.55 -17.98
N PRO A 64 -2.50 -10.92 -18.87
CA PRO A 64 -2.78 -12.32 -19.20
C PRO A 64 -1.59 -13.10 -19.74
N GLU A 65 -0.70 -12.44 -20.49
CA GLU A 65 0.53 -13.04 -21.02
C GLU A 65 1.49 -13.50 -19.92
N LEU A 66 1.35 -12.95 -18.72
CA LEU A 66 2.17 -13.23 -17.53
C LEU A 66 1.39 -14.04 -16.48
N GLY A 67 0.24 -14.59 -16.84
CA GLY A 67 -0.58 -15.43 -15.96
C GLY A 67 -1.60 -14.67 -15.11
N GLY A 68 -1.71 -13.36 -15.26
CA GLY A 68 -2.73 -12.52 -14.61
C GLY A 68 -4.03 -12.42 -15.43
N GLN A 69 -4.86 -11.42 -15.11
CA GLN A 69 -6.16 -11.20 -15.75
C GLN A 69 -6.27 -9.88 -16.52
N GLY A 70 -5.31 -8.98 -16.37
CA GLY A 70 -5.33 -7.66 -17.02
C GLY A 70 -6.50 -6.78 -16.60
N PHE A 71 -6.96 -6.88 -15.36
CA PHE A 71 -8.18 -6.19 -14.90
C PHE A 71 -8.04 -4.66 -14.79
N GLY A 72 -6.84 -4.10 -14.73
CA GLY A 72 -6.60 -2.71 -14.42
C GLY A 72 -6.82 -2.38 -12.94
N GLN A 73 -6.40 -1.17 -12.55
CA GLN A 73 -6.34 -0.78 -11.13
C GLN A 73 -7.72 -0.56 -10.52
N LEU A 74 -8.72 -0.15 -11.32
CA LEU A 74 -10.07 0.05 -10.83
C LEU A 74 -10.70 -1.27 -10.36
N LYS A 75 -10.68 -2.31 -11.20
CA LYS A 75 -11.19 -3.64 -10.84
C LYS A 75 -10.38 -4.27 -9.72
N LEU A 76 -9.05 -4.18 -9.78
CA LEU A 76 -8.16 -4.63 -8.70
C LEU A 76 -8.46 -3.90 -7.37
N GLY A 77 -8.73 -2.61 -7.41
CA GLY A 77 -9.15 -1.85 -6.23
C GLY A 77 -10.39 -2.43 -5.59
N LEU A 78 -11.44 -2.70 -6.36
CA LEU A 78 -12.67 -3.32 -5.85
C LEU A 78 -12.42 -4.72 -5.25
N MET A 79 -11.58 -5.54 -5.88
CA MET A 79 -11.14 -6.83 -5.31
C MET A 79 -10.42 -6.62 -3.98
N HIS A 80 -9.49 -5.68 -3.92
CA HIS A 80 -8.71 -5.42 -2.70
C HIS A 80 -9.54 -4.88 -1.53
N GLU A 81 -10.67 -4.20 -1.77
CA GLU A 81 -11.61 -3.82 -0.72
C GLU A 81 -12.18 -5.08 -0.01
N ILE A 82 -12.53 -6.11 -0.78
CA ILE A 82 -12.99 -7.40 -0.24
C ILE A 82 -11.83 -8.14 0.46
N LEU A 83 -10.69 -8.26 -0.21
CA LEU A 83 -9.51 -8.95 0.35
C LEU A 83 -9.01 -8.30 1.64
N GLY A 84 -9.21 -6.98 1.80
CA GLY A 84 -8.87 -6.25 3.01
C GLY A 84 -9.69 -6.63 4.23
N THR A 85 -10.82 -7.31 4.08
CA THR A 85 -11.64 -7.75 5.22
C THR A 85 -10.98 -8.87 6.03
N SER A 86 -9.91 -9.48 5.50
CA SER A 86 -9.14 -10.53 6.16
C SER A 86 -7.63 -10.37 5.90
N PRO A 87 -6.75 -10.54 6.89
CA PRO A 87 -5.31 -10.54 6.68
C PRO A 87 -4.83 -11.73 5.83
N ILE A 88 -5.59 -12.82 5.76
CA ILE A 88 -5.26 -14.05 5.03
C ILE A 88 -5.79 -14.03 3.58
N ALA A 89 -6.86 -13.29 3.30
CA ALA A 89 -7.50 -13.31 1.99
C ALA A 89 -6.56 -12.94 0.83
N PRO A 90 -5.67 -11.93 0.93
CA PRO A 90 -4.72 -11.65 -0.16
C PRO A 90 -3.82 -12.85 -0.50
N LEU A 91 -3.49 -13.68 0.49
CA LEU A 91 -2.67 -14.89 0.29
C LEU A 91 -3.44 -15.97 -0.49
N ALA A 92 -4.72 -16.15 -0.18
CA ALA A 92 -5.57 -17.11 -0.89
C ALA A 92 -5.83 -16.71 -2.36
N PHE A 93 -5.70 -15.43 -2.70
CA PHE A 93 -5.91 -14.89 -4.04
C PHE A 93 -4.62 -14.58 -4.82
N GLY A 94 -3.44 -14.89 -4.28
CA GLY A 94 -2.16 -14.59 -4.93
C GLY A 94 -1.84 -13.09 -5.02
N ASN A 95 -2.45 -12.27 -4.16
CA ASN A 95 -2.29 -10.82 -4.12
C ASN A 95 -1.60 -10.33 -2.84
N ALA A 96 -0.94 -11.24 -2.11
CA ALA A 96 -0.25 -10.88 -0.88
C ALA A 96 1.10 -10.20 -1.18
N ALA A 97 1.38 -9.10 -0.48
CA ALA A 97 2.70 -8.49 -0.50
C ALA A 97 3.67 -9.29 0.41
N PRO A 98 4.97 -9.34 0.09
CA PRO A 98 5.67 -8.64 -1.01
C PRO A 98 5.58 -9.33 -2.37
N ASP A 99 5.14 -10.60 -2.45
CA ASP A 99 5.18 -11.44 -3.65
C ASP A 99 4.45 -10.79 -4.83
N SER A 100 3.26 -10.21 -4.60
CA SER A 100 2.51 -9.54 -5.67
C SER A 100 3.26 -8.36 -6.28
N GLY A 101 3.88 -7.50 -5.45
CA GLY A 101 4.67 -6.38 -5.96
C GLY A 101 6.02 -6.82 -6.57
N ASN A 102 6.61 -7.88 -6.06
CA ASN A 102 7.86 -8.44 -6.61
C ASN A 102 7.59 -9.11 -7.96
N SER A 103 6.45 -9.79 -8.13
CA SER A 103 6.05 -10.33 -9.44
C SER A 103 5.83 -9.24 -10.48
N GLU A 104 5.27 -8.07 -10.11
CA GLU A 104 5.11 -6.93 -11.02
C GLU A 104 6.47 -6.44 -11.56
N ILE A 105 7.47 -6.27 -10.70
CA ILE A 105 8.79 -5.80 -11.17
C ILE A 105 9.59 -6.86 -11.91
N LEU A 106 9.45 -8.14 -11.56
CA LEU A 106 10.01 -9.25 -12.34
C LEU A 106 9.36 -9.32 -13.73
N ALA A 107 8.06 -9.12 -13.81
CA ALA A 107 7.32 -9.08 -15.07
C ALA A 107 7.81 -7.95 -15.98
N MET A 108 8.02 -6.74 -15.42
CA MET A 108 8.45 -5.56 -16.18
C MET A 108 9.94 -5.56 -16.53
N ALA A 109 10.80 -5.89 -15.59
CA ALA A 109 12.24 -5.66 -15.68
C ALA A 109 13.08 -6.94 -15.79
N GLY A 110 12.49 -8.11 -15.53
CA GLY A 110 13.20 -9.39 -15.58
C GLY A 110 13.53 -9.83 -17.00
N SER A 111 14.73 -10.42 -17.18
CA SER A 111 15.07 -11.14 -18.40
C SER A 111 14.16 -12.37 -18.58
N PRO A 112 14.11 -12.99 -19.77
CA PRO A 112 13.40 -14.26 -19.96
C PRO A 112 13.83 -15.33 -18.95
N GLU A 113 15.13 -15.49 -18.73
CA GLU A 113 15.71 -16.46 -17.81
C GLU A 113 15.33 -16.16 -16.34
N GLN A 114 15.31 -14.87 -15.95
CA GLN A 114 14.86 -14.44 -14.62
C GLN A 114 13.36 -14.68 -14.43
N LYS A 115 12.55 -14.48 -15.48
CA LYS A 115 11.11 -14.79 -15.43
C LYS A 115 10.86 -16.28 -15.27
N ASP A 116 11.55 -17.10 -16.02
CA ASP A 116 11.43 -18.56 -15.94
C ASP A 116 11.86 -19.09 -14.56
N ARG A 117 12.94 -18.54 -14.00
CA ARG A 117 13.48 -19.00 -12.73
C ARG A 117 12.70 -18.49 -11.50
N TYR A 118 12.22 -17.25 -11.53
CA TYR A 118 11.67 -16.59 -10.36
C TYR A 118 10.19 -16.19 -10.51
N LEU A 119 9.79 -15.57 -11.65
CA LEU A 119 8.43 -15.06 -11.81
C LEU A 119 7.41 -16.19 -11.88
N HIS A 120 7.59 -17.14 -12.78
CA HIS A 120 6.61 -18.20 -12.97
C HIS A 120 6.42 -19.08 -11.73
N PRO A 121 7.49 -19.53 -11.02
CA PRO A 121 7.33 -20.25 -9.76
C PRO A 121 6.75 -19.39 -8.62
N LEU A 122 7.06 -18.08 -8.57
CA LEU A 122 6.45 -17.15 -7.62
C LEU A 122 4.93 -17.04 -7.83
N LEU A 123 4.49 -16.91 -9.09
CA LEU A 123 3.08 -16.87 -9.46
C LEU A 123 2.37 -18.22 -9.20
N ALA A 124 3.06 -19.33 -9.38
CA ALA A 124 2.51 -20.65 -9.02
C ALA A 124 2.32 -20.80 -7.50
N GLY A 125 3.05 -20.00 -6.71
CA GLY A 125 3.07 -20.06 -5.25
C GLY A 125 4.10 -21.05 -4.71
N ASP A 126 5.03 -21.51 -5.57
CA ASP A 126 6.11 -22.44 -5.24
C ASP A 126 7.29 -21.74 -4.58
N LEU A 127 7.53 -20.46 -4.92
CA LEU A 127 8.54 -19.61 -4.30
C LEU A 127 7.92 -18.51 -3.46
N LYS A 128 8.72 -18.00 -2.52
CA LYS A 128 8.49 -16.81 -1.71
C LYS A 128 9.58 -15.78 -1.97
N SER A 129 9.23 -14.52 -1.89
CA SER A 129 10.18 -13.45 -2.14
C SER A 129 10.17 -12.40 -1.02
N ALA A 130 11.26 -11.64 -0.93
CA ALA A 130 11.30 -10.45 -0.11
C ALA A 130 11.83 -9.25 -0.89
N PHE A 131 11.46 -8.04 -0.46
CA PHE A 131 11.96 -6.79 -1.00
C PHE A 131 12.89 -6.12 0.02
N SER A 132 14.18 -6.11 -0.26
CA SER A 132 15.23 -5.69 0.66
C SER A 132 15.78 -4.32 0.27
N MET A 133 15.15 -3.25 0.76
CA MET A 133 15.45 -1.87 0.39
C MET A 133 15.93 -1.02 1.56
N THR A 134 15.15 -0.92 2.64
CA THR A 134 15.42 -0.02 3.75
C THR A 134 16.60 -0.48 4.61
N GLU A 135 17.27 0.47 5.27
CA GLU A 135 18.46 0.25 6.08
C GLU A 135 18.26 0.81 7.49
N PRO A 136 18.78 0.17 8.55
CA PRO A 136 18.59 0.65 9.91
C PRO A 136 19.32 1.98 10.20
N GLU A 137 20.45 2.24 9.55
CA GLU A 137 21.29 3.41 9.77
C GLU A 137 20.86 4.65 8.97
N THR A 138 19.91 4.50 8.03
CA THR A 138 19.48 5.60 7.15
C THR A 138 17.97 5.82 7.23
N ALA A 139 17.54 7.02 6.87
CA ALA A 139 16.10 7.31 6.83
C ALA A 139 15.46 6.55 5.66
N GLY A 140 14.59 5.55 5.95
CA GLY A 140 13.88 4.78 4.94
C GLY A 140 12.95 5.62 4.04
N SER A 141 12.63 6.84 4.45
CA SER A 141 11.87 7.83 3.68
C SER A 141 12.69 8.56 2.61
N ASP A 142 14.02 8.43 2.64
CA ASP A 142 14.93 9.04 1.66
C ASP A 142 15.86 7.97 1.05
N PRO A 143 15.47 7.36 -0.07
CA PRO A 143 16.25 6.31 -0.72
C PRO A 143 17.59 6.80 -1.30
N THR A 144 17.83 8.10 -1.33
CA THR A 144 19.11 8.67 -1.78
C THR A 144 20.23 8.48 -0.78
N LEU A 145 19.89 8.09 0.47
CA LEU A 145 20.81 7.86 1.58
C LEU A 145 21.25 6.41 1.71
N LEU A 146 20.85 5.51 0.82
CA LEU A 146 21.23 4.10 0.86
C LEU A 146 22.77 3.93 0.90
N GLN A 147 23.22 3.04 1.78
CA GLN A 147 24.63 2.74 2.03
C GLN A 147 25.05 1.35 1.54
N THR A 148 24.12 0.39 1.43
CA THR A 148 24.38 -0.93 0.84
C THR A 148 24.95 -0.75 -0.55
N ARG A 149 26.08 -1.40 -0.83
CA ARG A 149 26.81 -1.26 -2.09
C ARG A 149 26.85 -2.56 -2.85
N ALA A 150 26.84 -2.45 -4.19
CA ALA A 150 27.16 -3.52 -5.09
C ALA A 150 28.34 -3.06 -5.97
N VAL A 151 29.46 -3.74 -5.87
CA VAL A 151 30.67 -3.43 -6.63
C VAL A 151 30.91 -4.51 -7.67
N ARG A 152 31.18 -4.09 -8.91
CA ARG A 152 31.47 -5.04 -9.99
C ARG A 152 32.87 -5.67 -9.82
N ASP A 153 32.91 -6.99 -9.92
CA ASP A 153 34.14 -7.78 -9.87
C ASP A 153 34.14 -8.81 -11.01
N GLY A 154 34.65 -8.38 -12.15
CA GLY A 154 34.64 -9.15 -13.39
C GLY A 154 33.23 -9.39 -13.91
N ASP A 155 32.85 -10.66 -14.01
CA ASP A 155 31.53 -11.13 -14.42
C ASP A 155 30.53 -11.32 -13.23
N HIS A 156 30.88 -10.76 -12.07
CA HIS A 156 30.07 -10.83 -10.84
C HIS A 156 29.84 -9.44 -10.24
N TRP A 157 28.89 -9.40 -9.30
CA TRP A 157 28.72 -8.31 -8.34
C TRP A 157 29.01 -8.81 -6.93
N VAL A 158 29.58 -7.95 -6.10
CA VAL A 158 29.80 -8.20 -4.66
C VAL A 158 28.98 -7.21 -3.88
N ILE A 159 28.02 -7.71 -3.09
CA ILE A 159 27.10 -6.88 -2.29
C ILE A 159 27.55 -6.90 -0.83
N ASN A 160 27.65 -5.69 -0.25
CA ASN A 160 27.91 -5.47 1.17
C ASN A 160 26.94 -4.44 1.71
N GLY A 161 26.32 -4.71 2.86
CA GLY A 161 25.40 -3.77 3.50
C GLY A 161 24.50 -4.41 4.52
N HIS A 162 23.62 -3.57 5.10
CA HIS A 162 22.72 -3.95 6.16
C HIS A 162 21.30 -3.47 5.84
N LYS A 163 20.37 -4.40 5.81
CA LYS A 163 18.98 -4.15 5.48
C LYS A 163 18.07 -4.59 6.63
N TRP A 164 16.93 -3.93 6.75
CA TRP A 164 15.89 -4.34 7.67
C TRP A 164 14.50 -4.08 7.11
N PHE A 165 13.46 -4.50 7.82
CA PHE A 165 12.08 -4.49 7.33
C PHE A 165 11.93 -5.13 5.94
N SER A 166 12.74 -6.16 5.67
CA SER A 166 12.59 -7.02 4.50
C SER A 166 11.46 -8.01 4.77
N SER A 167 10.23 -7.63 4.38
CA SER A 167 9.04 -8.45 4.66
C SER A 167 9.17 -9.84 4.07
N ASN A 168 8.86 -10.87 4.87
CA ASN A 168 9.03 -12.29 4.57
C ASN A 168 10.49 -12.75 4.35
N GLY A 169 11.50 -11.92 4.65
CA GLY A 169 12.90 -12.26 4.37
C GLY A 169 13.39 -13.52 5.07
N SER A 170 12.79 -13.92 6.21
CA SER A 170 13.14 -15.14 6.94
C SER A 170 12.52 -16.43 6.35
N ILE A 171 11.59 -16.30 5.42
CA ILE A 171 10.90 -17.41 4.73
C ILE A 171 11.03 -17.31 3.20
N ALA A 172 11.79 -16.34 2.70
CA ALA A 172 11.96 -16.13 1.27
C ALA A 172 12.94 -17.14 0.66
N ASP A 173 12.69 -17.52 -0.58
CA ASP A 173 13.63 -18.28 -1.41
C ASP A 173 14.62 -17.33 -2.09
N PHE A 174 14.15 -16.12 -2.44
CA PHE A 174 14.99 -15.08 -3.02
C PHE A 174 14.63 -13.68 -2.54
N LEU A 175 15.59 -12.78 -2.63
CA LEU A 175 15.51 -11.38 -2.23
C LEU A 175 15.65 -10.48 -3.46
N ILE A 176 14.83 -9.42 -3.54
CA ILE A 176 15.09 -8.31 -4.47
C ILE A 176 15.78 -7.22 -3.68
N VAL A 177 17.09 -7.07 -3.92
CA VAL A 177 17.99 -6.23 -3.12
C VAL A 177 18.28 -4.93 -3.85
N MET A 178 18.07 -3.79 -3.20
CA MET A 178 18.47 -2.49 -3.69
C MET A 178 19.84 -2.10 -3.13
N ALA A 179 20.81 -1.88 -4.00
CA ALA A 179 22.18 -1.51 -3.63
C ALA A 179 22.73 -0.40 -4.54
N VAL A 180 23.58 0.46 -3.98
CA VAL A 180 24.25 1.54 -4.70
C VAL A 180 25.36 0.96 -5.57
N THR A 181 25.28 1.19 -6.88
CA THR A 181 26.28 0.79 -7.88
C THR A 181 27.16 1.95 -8.31
N ASP A 182 26.60 3.17 -8.40
CA ASP A 182 27.34 4.39 -8.74
C ASP A 182 27.02 5.52 -7.74
N PRO A 183 27.90 5.77 -6.76
CA PRO A 183 27.70 6.82 -5.76
C PRO A 183 27.78 8.25 -6.33
N ASP A 184 28.40 8.44 -7.49
CA ASP A 184 28.62 9.73 -8.12
C ASP A 184 27.51 10.12 -9.11
N ALA A 185 26.63 9.16 -9.44
CA ALA A 185 25.46 9.42 -10.27
C ALA A 185 24.45 10.37 -9.59
N ARG A 186 23.48 10.84 -10.36
CA ARG A 186 22.36 11.63 -9.82
C ARG A 186 21.63 10.81 -8.71
N PRO A 187 21.12 11.47 -7.64
CA PRO A 187 20.63 10.78 -6.45
C PRO A 187 19.70 9.58 -6.71
N TYR A 188 18.76 9.71 -7.64
CA TYR A 188 17.80 8.64 -7.97
C TYR A 188 18.30 7.64 -9.02
N GLN A 189 19.56 7.76 -9.46
CA GLN A 189 20.22 6.87 -10.43
C GLN A 189 21.43 6.13 -9.81
N ARG A 190 21.63 6.27 -8.49
CA ARG A 190 22.77 5.65 -7.78
C ARG A 190 22.58 4.17 -7.55
N ALA A 191 21.35 3.71 -7.39
CA ALA A 191 21.04 2.35 -6.96
C ALA A 191 20.49 1.50 -8.11
N SER A 192 20.86 0.22 -8.07
CA SER A 192 20.38 -0.86 -8.93
C SER A 192 19.61 -1.89 -8.11
N MET A 193 18.86 -2.76 -8.77
CA MET A 193 18.21 -3.90 -8.13
C MET A 193 18.87 -5.20 -8.55
N PHE A 194 18.94 -6.14 -7.61
CA PHE A 194 19.52 -7.46 -7.82
C PHE A 194 18.60 -8.54 -7.29
N ILE A 195 18.51 -9.66 -7.99
CA ILE A 195 17.90 -10.87 -7.47
C ILE A 195 18.99 -11.69 -6.79
N VAL A 196 18.78 -12.02 -5.51
CA VAL A 196 19.74 -12.76 -4.69
C VAL A 196 19.02 -13.93 -4.03
N ASP A 197 19.45 -15.16 -4.32
CA ASP A 197 18.93 -16.34 -3.61
C ASP A 197 19.33 -16.26 -2.13
N VAL A 198 18.42 -16.63 -1.24
CA VAL A 198 18.64 -16.44 0.20
C VAL A 198 19.76 -17.32 0.76
N ASP A 199 20.02 -18.45 0.12
CA ASP A 199 21.10 -19.38 0.46
C ASP A 199 22.47 -18.98 -0.10
N THR A 200 22.59 -17.84 -0.81
CA THR A 200 23.86 -17.32 -1.31
C THR A 200 24.82 -17.06 -0.14
N PRO A 201 26.06 -17.58 -0.18
CA PRO A 201 27.04 -17.32 0.88
C PRO A 201 27.20 -15.82 1.17
N GLY A 202 27.17 -15.45 2.44
CA GLY A 202 27.24 -14.06 2.90
C GLY A 202 25.89 -13.38 3.10
N VAL A 203 24.79 -13.99 2.71
CA VAL A 203 23.44 -13.55 3.10
C VAL A 203 23.15 -14.08 4.50
N ASN A 204 23.05 -13.19 5.48
CA ASN A 204 22.82 -13.53 6.86
C ASN A 204 21.48 -12.92 7.33
N VAL A 205 20.45 -13.74 7.43
CA VAL A 205 19.16 -13.32 8.04
C VAL A 205 19.35 -13.37 9.55
N LEU A 206 19.46 -12.18 10.19
CA LEU A 206 19.84 -12.06 11.59
C LEU A 206 18.67 -12.37 12.54
N ARG A 207 17.49 -11.86 12.21
CA ARG A 207 16.26 -11.99 13.01
C ARG A 207 15.06 -11.48 12.22
N ASP A 208 13.87 -11.78 12.72
CA ASP A 208 12.67 -11.01 12.42
C ASP A 208 12.55 -9.86 13.43
N VAL A 209 12.28 -8.64 12.94
CA VAL A 209 12.16 -7.44 13.77
C VAL A 209 10.83 -7.46 14.50
N ALA A 210 10.85 -7.47 15.82
CA ALA A 210 9.62 -7.36 16.61
C ALA A 210 8.93 -6.01 16.37
N THR A 211 7.63 -6.04 16.16
CA THR A 211 6.81 -4.86 15.85
C THR A 211 5.57 -4.80 16.77
N MET A 212 4.77 -3.75 16.63
CA MET A 212 3.48 -3.69 17.33
C MET A 212 2.52 -4.80 16.88
N GLU A 213 2.62 -5.27 15.64
CA GLU A 213 1.79 -6.37 15.12
C GLU A 213 2.27 -7.72 15.66
N HIS A 214 3.58 -7.88 15.76
CA HIS A 214 4.24 -9.08 16.25
C HIS A 214 5.27 -8.70 17.33
N PRO A 215 4.83 -8.44 18.59
CA PRO A 215 5.71 -7.91 19.64
C PRO A 215 6.69 -8.93 20.20
N TYR A 216 6.46 -10.21 19.93
CA TYR A 216 7.37 -11.28 20.32
C TYR A 216 8.07 -11.81 19.08
N GLU A 217 9.39 -11.97 19.15
CA GLU A 217 10.17 -12.52 18.05
C GLU A 217 9.67 -13.96 17.74
N SER A 218 9.23 -14.14 16.50
CA SER A 218 8.90 -15.47 15.94
C SER A 218 9.55 -15.58 14.59
N PHE A 219 10.76 -16.13 14.54
CA PHE A 219 11.52 -16.32 13.30
C PHE A 219 10.77 -17.25 12.34
N GLY A 220 10.75 -16.87 11.06
CA GLY A 220 10.16 -17.70 10.01
C GLY A 220 8.62 -17.62 9.92
N ARG A 221 7.99 -16.57 10.48
CA ARG A 221 6.55 -16.37 10.36
C ARG A 221 6.23 -15.47 9.16
N TYR A 222 5.19 -15.81 8.41
CA TYR A 222 4.67 -14.97 7.34
C TYR A 222 4.21 -13.59 7.87
N GLY A 223 4.55 -12.55 7.12
CA GLY A 223 4.24 -11.17 7.47
C GLY A 223 5.28 -10.51 8.37
N ASN A 224 6.24 -11.26 8.91
CA ASN A 224 7.35 -10.69 9.66
C ASN A 224 8.31 -9.93 8.75
N HIS A 225 9.16 -9.12 9.36
CA HIS A 225 10.11 -8.25 8.68
C HIS A 225 11.54 -8.61 9.10
N ALA A 226 12.30 -9.22 8.20
CA ALA A 226 13.66 -9.64 8.49
C ALA A 226 14.65 -8.47 8.53
N GLU A 227 15.65 -8.62 9.40
CA GLU A 227 16.90 -7.87 9.39
C GLU A 227 17.97 -8.74 8.75
N ILE A 228 18.65 -8.23 7.72
CA ILE A 228 19.53 -9.01 6.86
C ILE A 228 20.86 -8.28 6.69
N LEU A 229 21.96 -8.98 6.98
CA LEU A 229 23.33 -8.52 6.73
C LEU A 229 23.87 -9.20 5.48
N TYR A 230 24.46 -8.43 4.58
CA TYR A 230 25.12 -8.87 3.36
C TYR A 230 26.64 -8.67 3.54
N GLU A 231 27.40 -9.77 3.55
CA GLU A 231 28.85 -9.77 3.76
C GLU A 231 29.53 -10.48 2.59
N ASP A 232 30.14 -9.70 1.72
CA ASP A 232 30.80 -10.18 0.49
C ASP A 232 29.93 -11.12 -0.37
N VAL A 233 28.65 -10.83 -0.45
CA VAL A 233 27.67 -11.62 -1.21
C VAL A 233 28.00 -11.53 -2.69
N ARG A 234 28.53 -12.62 -3.24
CA ARG A 234 28.97 -12.71 -4.63
C ARG A 234 27.86 -13.33 -5.50
N ILE A 235 27.38 -12.55 -6.45
CA ILE A 235 26.31 -12.95 -7.39
C ILE A 235 26.77 -12.74 -8.84
N PRO A 236 26.25 -13.50 -9.81
CA PRO A 236 26.60 -13.34 -11.21
C PRO A 236 26.10 -12.01 -11.79
N ALA A 237 26.68 -11.56 -12.89
CA ALA A 237 26.35 -10.27 -13.50
C ALA A 237 24.90 -10.19 -13.96
N ASP A 238 24.31 -11.29 -14.38
CA ASP A 238 22.93 -11.45 -14.83
C ASP A 238 21.89 -11.48 -13.69
N ALA A 239 22.34 -11.44 -12.43
CA ALA A 239 21.46 -11.19 -11.27
C ALA A 239 20.94 -9.73 -11.21
N LEU A 240 21.48 -8.82 -12.01
CA LEU A 240 20.97 -7.46 -12.16
C LEU A 240 19.56 -7.49 -12.74
N LEU A 241 18.60 -6.88 -12.03
CA LEU A 241 17.22 -6.76 -12.46
C LEU A 241 17.01 -5.43 -13.19
N GLY A 242 16.76 -5.48 -14.48
CA GLY A 242 16.65 -4.32 -15.35
C GLY A 242 18.01 -3.70 -15.66
N ALA A 243 18.09 -2.37 -15.73
CA ALA A 243 19.32 -1.65 -16.04
C ALA A 243 20.03 -1.14 -14.78
N GLU A 244 21.35 -1.02 -14.87
CA GLU A 244 22.15 -0.37 -13.83
C GLU A 244 21.71 1.08 -13.61
N GLY A 245 21.59 1.49 -12.34
CA GLY A 245 21.07 2.81 -11.94
C GLY A 245 19.56 2.97 -12.03
N ALA A 246 18.81 1.95 -12.47
CA ALA A 246 17.36 2.00 -12.60
C ALA A 246 16.59 1.54 -11.34
N GLY A 247 17.28 1.16 -10.27
CA GLY A 247 16.66 0.56 -9.09
C GLY A 247 15.54 1.40 -8.48
N PHE A 248 15.73 2.70 -8.34
CA PHE A 248 14.69 3.60 -7.81
C PHE A 248 13.48 3.69 -8.75
N LEU A 249 13.70 3.76 -10.06
CA LEU A 249 12.60 3.80 -11.05
C LEU A 249 11.74 2.53 -10.96
N ILE A 250 12.39 1.38 -10.92
CA ILE A 250 11.72 0.07 -10.78
C ILE A 250 10.94 0.01 -9.46
N ALA A 251 11.54 0.46 -8.34
CA ALA A 251 10.84 0.54 -7.06
C ALA A 251 9.57 1.39 -7.13
N GLN A 252 9.61 2.55 -7.79
CA GLN A 252 8.44 3.41 -7.91
C GLN A 252 7.33 2.77 -8.76
N GLN A 253 7.68 2.05 -9.82
CA GLN A 253 6.71 1.32 -10.66
C GLN A 253 5.93 0.29 -9.83
N ARG A 254 6.60 -0.43 -8.93
CA ARG A 254 6.00 -1.35 -7.96
C ARG A 254 5.12 -0.64 -6.92
N LEU A 255 5.58 0.50 -6.40
CA LEU A 255 4.95 1.18 -5.27
C LEU A 255 3.67 1.96 -5.65
N TYR A 256 3.51 2.38 -6.90
CA TYR A 256 2.33 3.14 -7.30
C TYR A 256 1.05 2.29 -7.28
N PRO A 257 0.94 1.16 -7.98
CA PRO A 257 -0.22 0.28 -7.87
C PRO A 257 -0.37 -0.28 -6.45
N GLY A 258 0.73 -0.67 -5.81
CA GLY A 258 0.73 -1.18 -4.44
C GLY A 258 0.04 -0.24 -3.44
N ARG A 259 0.20 1.08 -3.56
CA ARG A 259 -0.48 2.07 -2.71
C ARG A 259 -1.99 2.09 -2.91
N ILE A 260 -2.49 1.92 -4.13
CA ILE A 260 -3.92 1.78 -4.41
C ILE A 260 -4.46 0.51 -3.74
N HIS A 261 -3.78 -0.61 -3.92
CA HIS A 261 -4.14 -1.90 -3.33
C HIS A 261 -4.17 -1.82 -1.79
N HIS A 262 -3.16 -1.19 -1.17
CA HIS A 262 -3.15 -0.96 0.27
C HIS A 262 -4.33 -0.12 0.74
N CYS A 263 -4.60 1.02 0.09
CA CYS A 263 -5.70 1.90 0.49
C CYS A 263 -7.06 1.21 0.41
N MET A 264 -7.29 0.38 -0.62
CA MET A 264 -8.52 -0.40 -0.71
C MET A 264 -8.58 -1.50 0.36
N ARG A 265 -7.48 -2.19 0.66
CA ARG A 265 -7.45 -3.15 1.78
C ARG A 265 -7.72 -2.48 3.13
N TRP A 266 -7.19 -1.27 3.35
CA TRP A 266 -7.51 -0.50 4.56
C TRP A 266 -8.99 -0.18 4.70
N LEU A 267 -9.66 0.10 3.57
CA LEU A 267 -11.11 0.29 3.57
C LEU A 267 -11.85 -1.00 3.91
N GLY A 268 -11.37 -2.16 3.47
CA GLY A 268 -11.90 -3.47 3.89
C GLY A 268 -11.79 -3.69 5.39
N VAL A 269 -10.62 -3.42 5.98
CA VAL A 269 -10.42 -3.48 7.44
C VAL A 269 -11.34 -2.49 8.16
N ALA A 270 -11.39 -1.23 7.69
CA ALA A 270 -12.22 -0.18 8.29
C ALA A 270 -13.71 -0.56 8.24
N ARG A 271 -14.19 -1.13 7.13
CA ARG A 271 -15.57 -1.60 6.98
C ARG A 271 -15.90 -2.68 8.00
N ARG A 272 -15.05 -3.69 8.15
CA ARG A 272 -15.25 -4.75 9.16
C ARG A 272 -15.27 -4.20 10.59
N ALA A 273 -14.39 -3.25 10.90
CA ALA A 273 -14.38 -2.55 12.19
C ALA A 273 -15.65 -1.70 12.40
N PHE A 274 -16.12 -1.03 11.35
CA PHE A 274 -17.34 -0.23 11.37
C PHE A 274 -18.60 -1.07 11.58
N ASP A 275 -18.69 -2.25 10.95
CA ASP A 275 -19.80 -3.17 11.15
C ASP A 275 -19.88 -3.59 12.63
N MET A 276 -18.74 -3.97 13.24
CA MET A 276 -18.65 -4.29 14.66
C MET A 276 -19.03 -3.09 15.56
N LEU A 277 -18.62 -1.88 15.21
CA LEU A 277 -19.00 -0.65 15.92
C LEU A 277 -20.53 -0.48 15.92
N CYS A 278 -21.17 -0.64 14.76
CA CYS A 278 -22.63 -0.52 14.63
C CYS A 278 -23.38 -1.60 15.42
N GLU A 279 -22.98 -2.87 15.29
CA GLU A 279 -23.58 -3.99 16.02
C GLU A 279 -23.46 -3.79 17.54
N ARG A 280 -22.28 -3.39 18.02
CA ARG A 280 -22.07 -3.13 19.45
C ARG A 280 -22.93 -1.97 19.93
N SER A 281 -23.08 -0.92 19.14
CA SER A 281 -23.88 0.25 19.49
C SER A 281 -25.35 -0.08 19.67
N LEU A 282 -25.88 -1.00 18.88
CA LEU A 282 -27.27 -1.45 18.92
C LEU A 282 -27.56 -2.45 20.06
N THR A 283 -26.54 -3.06 20.64
CA THR A 283 -26.72 -4.15 21.62
C THR A 283 -26.26 -3.78 23.02
N ARG A 284 -25.38 -2.77 23.19
CA ARG A 284 -24.82 -2.41 24.50
C ARG A 284 -25.59 -1.29 25.15
N TYR A 285 -26.13 -1.59 26.34
CA TYR A 285 -26.80 -0.63 27.22
C TYR A 285 -25.80 -0.08 28.26
N ALA A 286 -25.73 1.22 28.41
CA ALA A 286 -24.88 1.90 29.39
C ALA A 286 -25.45 3.29 29.77
N ALA A 287 -25.34 3.67 31.03
CA ALA A 287 -25.77 4.99 31.51
C ALA A 287 -27.17 5.39 31.04
N GLY A 288 -28.14 4.49 31.21
CA GLY A 288 -29.55 4.76 31.02
C GLY A 288 -30.10 4.59 29.60
N SER A 289 -29.29 4.24 28.59
CA SER A 289 -29.76 3.98 27.22
C SER A 289 -28.79 3.08 26.42
N LEU A 290 -29.16 2.68 25.21
CA LEU A 290 -28.27 2.04 24.26
C LEU A 290 -27.14 2.99 23.84
N LEU A 291 -25.98 2.43 23.47
CA LEU A 291 -24.88 3.25 22.94
C LEU A 291 -25.27 3.98 21.65
N SER A 292 -26.11 3.39 20.82
CA SER A 292 -26.65 4.01 19.60
C SER A 292 -27.46 5.27 19.85
N GLU A 293 -27.93 5.49 21.07
CA GLU A 293 -28.69 6.70 21.48
C GLU A 293 -27.77 7.79 22.06
N LYS A 294 -26.49 7.53 22.23
CA LYS A 294 -25.51 8.50 22.72
C LYS A 294 -25.00 9.38 21.59
N GLN A 295 -25.10 10.69 21.74
CA GLN A 295 -24.68 11.65 20.68
C GLN A 295 -23.25 11.44 20.22
N THR A 296 -22.31 11.15 21.13
CA THR A 296 -20.91 10.89 20.77
C THR A 296 -20.76 9.67 19.86
N VAL A 297 -21.51 8.59 20.15
CA VAL A 297 -21.48 7.36 19.34
C VAL A 297 -22.14 7.61 17.97
N GLN A 298 -23.24 8.36 17.94
CA GLN A 298 -23.88 8.78 16.69
C GLN A 298 -22.94 9.60 15.82
N ASN A 299 -22.19 10.54 16.41
CA ASN A 299 -21.17 11.32 15.70
C ASN A 299 -20.07 10.39 15.14
N TRP A 300 -19.55 9.45 15.93
CA TRP A 300 -18.53 8.51 15.48
C TRP A 300 -19.00 7.62 14.32
N ILE A 301 -20.25 7.16 14.35
CA ILE A 301 -20.86 6.39 13.25
C ILE A 301 -20.96 7.26 11.99
N ALA A 302 -21.49 8.48 12.12
CA ALA A 302 -21.68 9.39 10.99
C ALA A 302 -20.33 9.82 10.37
N ASP A 303 -19.36 10.21 11.21
CA ASP A 303 -18.02 10.60 10.76
C ASP A 303 -17.30 9.43 10.07
N SER A 304 -17.37 8.22 10.64
CA SER A 304 -16.76 7.03 10.06
C SER A 304 -17.37 6.70 8.69
N ALA A 305 -18.69 6.76 8.56
CA ALA A 305 -19.37 6.52 7.29
C ALA A 305 -18.94 7.55 6.22
N ALA A 306 -18.86 8.85 6.59
CA ALA A 306 -18.43 9.90 5.67
C ALA A 306 -16.96 9.78 5.29
N GLU A 307 -16.07 9.54 6.26
CA GLU A 307 -14.63 9.37 6.04
C GLU A 307 -14.34 8.15 5.13
N MET A 308 -14.98 7.00 5.37
CA MET A 308 -14.84 5.80 4.54
C MET A 308 -15.34 6.02 3.12
N GLN A 309 -16.50 6.64 2.95
CA GLN A 309 -17.05 6.96 1.63
C GLN A 309 -16.12 7.89 0.85
N ALA A 310 -15.61 8.94 1.49
CA ALA A 310 -14.67 9.87 0.88
C ALA A 310 -13.36 9.17 0.49
N ALA A 311 -12.77 8.35 1.37
CA ALA A 311 -11.53 7.62 1.10
C ALA A 311 -11.72 6.61 -0.04
N ARG A 312 -12.88 5.94 -0.09
CA ARG A 312 -13.21 5.01 -1.19
C ARG A 312 -13.26 5.72 -2.54
N LEU A 313 -14.00 6.82 -2.64
CA LEU A 313 -14.12 7.58 -3.87
C LEU A 313 -12.78 8.17 -4.32
N LEU A 314 -11.97 8.69 -3.41
CA LEU A 314 -10.62 9.18 -3.72
C LEU A 314 -9.71 8.06 -4.24
N THR A 315 -9.82 6.85 -3.67
CA THR A 315 -8.99 5.72 -4.08
C THR A 315 -9.41 5.18 -5.46
N LEU A 316 -10.72 5.05 -5.70
CA LEU A 316 -11.25 4.66 -7.01
C LEU A 316 -10.93 5.70 -8.08
N HIS A 317 -10.96 7.01 -7.74
CA HIS A 317 -10.51 8.05 -8.66
C HIS A 317 -9.02 7.92 -9.00
N ALA A 318 -8.16 7.64 -8.03
CA ALA A 318 -6.74 7.41 -8.29
C ALA A 318 -6.51 6.19 -9.17
N ALA A 319 -7.25 5.10 -8.94
CA ALA A 319 -7.21 3.88 -9.74
C ALA A 319 -7.68 4.13 -11.18
N TRP A 320 -8.84 4.74 -11.35
CA TRP A 320 -9.38 5.11 -12.66
C TRP A 320 -8.43 6.02 -13.44
N LYS A 321 -7.84 7.00 -12.79
CA LYS A 321 -6.89 7.92 -13.42
C LYS A 321 -5.60 7.21 -13.83
N MET A 322 -5.15 6.24 -13.05
CA MET A 322 -3.99 5.43 -13.40
C MET A 322 -4.27 4.56 -14.64
N ASP A 323 -5.47 3.97 -14.73
CA ASP A 323 -5.87 3.16 -15.88
C ASP A 323 -6.08 4.00 -17.16
N SER A 324 -6.66 5.19 -17.03
CA SER A 324 -7.04 6.02 -18.18
C SER A 324 -5.97 6.98 -18.66
N GLU A 325 -5.12 7.50 -17.76
CA GLU A 325 -4.13 8.55 -18.04
C GLU A 325 -2.69 8.14 -17.72
N GLY A 326 -2.52 6.96 -17.09
CA GLY A 326 -1.24 6.40 -16.71
C GLY A 326 -0.73 6.88 -15.34
N VAL A 327 0.30 6.19 -14.86
CA VAL A 327 0.91 6.39 -13.52
C VAL A 327 1.35 7.83 -13.29
N ALA A 328 1.95 8.47 -14.30
CA ALA A 328 2.50 9.83 -14.15
C ALA A 328 1.41 10.86 -13.82
N ALA A 329 0.23 10.73 -14.44
CA ALA A 329 -0.90 11.60 -14.20
C ALA A 329 -1.56 11.38 -12.83
N ALA A 330 -1.55 10.15 -12.33
CA ALA A 330 -2.20 9.76 -11.07
C ALA A 330 -1.35 10.02 -9.81
N ARG A 331 -0.11 10.48 -9.93
CA ARG A 331 0.85 10.62 -8.80
C ARG A 331 0.32 11.45 -7.63
N LYS A 332 -0.39 12.53 -7.91
CA LYS A 332 -0.95 13.41 -6.88
C LYS A 332 -2.04 12.68 -6.10
N GLU A 333 -2.97 12.07 -6.80
CA GLU A 333 -4.09 11.31 -6.25
C GLU A 333 -3.60 10.13 -5.42
N ILE A 334 -2.62 9.37 -5.92
CA ILE A 334 -1.97 8.27 -5.19
C ILE A 334 -1.30 8.77 -3.90
N SER A 335 -0.66 9.94 -3.92
CA SER A 335 -0.10 10.53 -2.71
C SER A 335 -1.19 10.98 -1.72
N ILE A 336 -2.32 11.51 -2.20
CA ILE A 336 -3.45 11.92 -1.36
C ILE A 336 -4.04 10.70 -0.62
N ILE A 337 -4.37 9.64 -1.35
CA ILE A 337 -5.02 8.47 -0.74
C ILE A 337 -4.13 7.80 0.30
N LYS A 338 -2.80 7.83 0.14
CA LYS A 338 -1.86 7.15 1.04
C LYS A 338 -1.92 7.72 2.46
N PHE A 339 -1.87 9.04 2.64
CA PHE A 339 -1.96 9.62 3.98
C PHE A 339 -3.40 9.75 4.48
N TRP A 340 -4.36 10.03 3.57
CA TRP A 340 -5.76 10.18 3.94
C TRP A 340 -6.38 8.83 4.33
N GLY A 341 -6.22 7.80 3.48
CA GLY A 341 -6.72 6.45 3.76
C GLY A 341 -6.16 5.84 5.05
N ALA A 342 -4.86 6.03 5.31
CA ALA A 342 -4.25 5.60 6.56
C ALA A 342 -4.86 6.29 7.79
N SER A 343 -5.18 7.58 7.69
CA SER A 343 -5.85 8.32 8.76
C SER A 343 -7.28 7.82 8.99
N VAL A 344 -8.04 7.59 7.91
CA VAL A 344 -9.41 7.06 7.99
C VAL A 344 -9.43 5.67 8.62
N LEU A 345 -8.56 4.76 8.17
CA LEU A 345 -8.41 3.44 8.77
C LEU A 345 -8.21 3.54 10.29
N HIS A 346 -7.25 4.35 10.72
CA HIS A 346 -6.93 4.51 12.14
C HIS A 346 -8.13 5.06 12.92
N ASN A 347 -8.80 6.10 12.43
CA ASN A 347 -9.95 6.72 13.08
C ASN A 347 -11.12 5.75 13.27
N VAL A 348 -11.44 4.99 12.22
CA VAL A 348 -12.58 4.05 12.26
C VAL A 348 -12.29 2.90 13.23
N VAL A 349 -11.09 2.33 13.19
CA VAL A 349 -10.70 1.23 14.09
C VAL A 349 -10.63 1.73 15.53
N ASP A 350 -10.09 2.93 15.79
CA ASP A 350 -10.02 3.53 17.13
C ASP A 350 -11.42 3.73 17.72
N ARG A 351 -12.34 4.29 16.96
CA ARG A 351 -13.75 4.49 17.39
C ARG A 351 -14.44 3.15 17.67
N ALA A 352 -14.21 2.14 16.81
CA ALA A 352 -14.78 0.81 17.01
C ALA A 352 -14.26 0.16 18.31
N LEU A 353 -12.94 0.21 18.54
CA LEU A 353 -12.30 -0.28 19.75
C LEU A 353 -12.85 0.45 20.99
N GLN A 354 -12.96 1.78 20.94
CA GLN A 354 -13.47 2.60 22.03
C GLN A 354 -14.93 2.24 22.41
N VAL A 355 -15.81 2.00 21.42
CA VAL A 355 -17.22 1.60 21.65
C VAL A 355 -17.32 0.22 22.31
N HIS A 356 -16.38 -0.67 22.03
CA HIS A 356 -16.32 -2.00 22.66
C HIS A 356 -15.75 -1.96 24.09
N GLY A 357 -14.97 -0.93 24.45
CA GLY A 357 -14.36 -0.78 25.76
C GLY A 357 -13.34 -1.90 26.02
N SER A 358 -13.36 -2.50 27.22
CA SER A 358 -12.43 -3.59 27.58
C SER A 358 -12.49 -4.80 26.65
N LEU A 359 -13.66 -5.12 26.10
CA LEU A 359 -13.81 -6.19 25.11
C LEU A 359 -13.04 -5.88 23.83
N GLY A 360 -13.09 -4.64 23.33
CA GLY A 360 -12.33 -4.23 22.14
C GLY A 360 -10.82 -4.16 22.38
N TYR A 361 -10.41 -3.99 23.64
CA TYR A 361 -9.01 -3.98 24.04
C TYR A 361 -8.44 -5.38 24.30
N SER A 362 -9.31 -6.40 24.43
CA SER A 362 -8.92 -7.79 24.59
C SER A 362 -8.76 -8.50 23.25
N THR A 363 -8.06 -9.64 23.27
CA THR A 363 -7.90 -10.54 22.12
C THR A 363 -9.17 -11.34 21.79
N ASP A 364 -10.25 -11.19 22.56
CA ASP A 364 -11.55 -11.80 22.25
C ASP A 364 -12.26 -11.15 21.06
N MET A 365 -11.74 -9.98 20.60
CA MET A 365 -12.18 -9.28 19.39
C MET A 365 -10.97 -8.98 18.49
N PRO A 366 -11.14 -8.94 17.17
CA PRO A 366 -10.02 -8.64 16.26
C PRO A 366 -9.60 -7.16 16.28
N LEU A 367 -10.28 -6.30 17.02
CA LEU A 367 -10.10 -4.84 17.01
C LEU A 367 -8.73 -4.40 17.51
N GLU A 368 -8.17 -5.07 18.53
CA GLU A 368 -6.84 -4.72 19.02
C GLU A 368 -5.75 -5.02 17.97
N ALA A 369 -5.85 -6.13 17.24
CA ALA A 369 -4.95 -6.47 16.14
C ALA A 369 -5.13 -5.50 14.96
N MET A 370 -6.38 -5.17 14.61
CA MET A 370 -6.68 -4.15 13.60
C MET A 370 -6.10 -2.78 13.95
N TYR A 371 -6.10 -2.40 15.24
CA TYR A 371 -5.53 -1.14 15.70
C TYR A 371 -4.01 -1.11 15.54
N ARG A 372 -3.32 -2.20 15.91
CA ARG A 372 -1.87 -2.33 15.69
C ARG A 372 -1.51 -2.25 14.21
N PHE A 373 -2.24 -2.98 13.36
CA PHE A 373 -2.11 -2.92 11.90
C PHE A 373 -2.35 -1.51 11.35
N ALA A 374 -3.43 -0.83 11.79
CA ALA A 374 -3.75 0.52 11.35
C ALA A 374 -2.62 1.53 11.64
N ARG A 375 -1.85 1.32 12.71
CA ARG A 375 -0.76 2.22 13.06
C ARG A 375 0.39 2.14 12.06
N ALA A 376 0.72 0.95 11.56
CA ALA A 376 1.77 0.72 10.57
C ALA A 376 1.46 1.35 9.21
N ALA A 377 0.20 1.45 8.82
CA ALA A 377 -0.25 2.05 7.56
C ALA A 377 0.27 3.47 7.32
N ARG A 378 0.60 4.21 8.38
CA ARG A 378 1.13 5.57 8.32
C ARG A 378 2.63 5.66 8.03
N PHE A 379 3.35 4.53 8.00
CA PHE A 379 4.81 4.50 7.79
C PHE A 379 5.22 3.86 6.47
N TYR A 380 4.74 2.63 6.18
CA TYR A 380 5.21 1.89 5.04
C TYR A 380 4.78 2.51 3.71
N ASP A 381 5.49 2.19 2.64
CA ASP A 381 5.33 2.76 1.29
C ASP A 381 5.41 4.30 1.24
N GLY A 382 6.14 4.86 2.19
CA GLY A 382 6.31 6.29 2.42
C GLY A 382 5.41 6.83 3.54
N PRO A 383 5.99 7.52 4.53
CA PRO A 383 5.23 8.09 5.63
C PRO A 383 4.32 9.24 5.18
N ASP A 384 3.31 9.53 6.00
CA ASP A 384 2.32 10.58 5.76
C ASP A 384 2.95 11.91 5.34
N GLU A 385 4.07 12.29 5.96
CA GLU A 385 4.78 13.55 5.76
C GLU A 385 5.38 13.64 4.36
N VAL A 386 5.95 12.55 3.86
CA VAL A 386 6.50 12.47 2.48
C VAL A 386 5.40 12.68 1.45
N HIS A 387 4.25 12.04 1.66
CA HIS A 387 3.11 12.16 0.76
C HIS A 387 2.49 13.55 0.81
N ARG A 388 2.31 14.15 2.00
CA ARG A 388 1.83 15.53 2.15
C ARG A 388 2.76 16.54 1.47
N ALA A 389 4.07 16.41 1.68
CA ALA A 389 5.05 17.26 1.02
C ALA A 389 5.03 17.10 -0.52
N SER A 390 4.83 15.86 -1.00
CA SER A 390 4.68 15.58 -2.43
C SER A 390 3.44 16.26 -3.02
N VAL A 391 2.29 16.14 -2.36
CA VAL A 391 1.04 16.80 -2.79
C VAL A 391 1.20 18.31 -2.81
N ALA A 392 1.72 18.90 -1.73
CA ALA A 392 1.91 20.34 -1.65
C ALA A 392 2.78 20.87 -2.80
N ARG A 393 3.91 20.20 -3.09
CA ARG A 393 4.78 20.55 -4.22
C ARG A 393 4.08 20.45 -5.57
N GLN A 394 3.25 19.41 -5.77
CA GLN A 394 2.52 19.23 -7.02
C GLN A 394 1.42 20.29 -7.20
N VAL A 395 0.73 20.66 -6.14
CA VAL A 395 -0.28 21.71 -6.15
C VAL A 395 0.37 23.06 -6.47
N LEU A 396 1.45 23.40 -5.75
CA LEU A 396 2.14 24.71 -5.93
C LEU A 396 2.75 24.91 -7.32
N ARG A 397 3.07 23.84 -8.05
CA ARG A 397 3.52 23.94 -9.45
C ARG A 397 2.48 24.53 -10.41
N GLY A 398 1.23 24.55 -10.03
CA GLY A 398 0.14 25.16 -10.80
C GLY A 398 -0.05 26.66 -10.54
N TYR A 399 0.78 27.26 -9.67
CA TYR A 399 0.69 28.66 -9.30
C TYR A 399 1.98 29.40 -9.63
N GLU A 400 1.84 30.63 -10.13
CA GLU A 400 2.94 31.55 -10.27
C GLU A 400 2.85 32.62 -9.17
N PRO A 401 3.99 33.01 -8.57
CA PRO A 401 3.98 34.10 -7.60
C PRO A 401 3.61 35.42 -8.31
N PRO A 402 2.79 36.30 -7.69
CA PRO A 402 2.50 37.61 -8.26
C PRO A 402 3.79 38.41 -8.46
N ALA A 403 3.91 39.12 -9.57
CA ALA A 403 5.15 39.86 -9.95
C ALA A 403 5.54 40.94 -8.93
N ASP A 404 4.55 41.54 -8.28
CA ASP A 404 4.72 42.61 -7.26
C ASP A 404 4.74 42.05 -5.81
N GLY A 405 4.66 40.72 -5.64
CA GLY A 405 4.59 40.08 -4.33
C GLY A 405 3.26 40.29 -3.59
N VAL A 406 2.29 40.94 -4.20
CA VAL A 406 0.96 41.16 -3.60
C VAL A 406 -0.01 40.08 -4.06
N PRO A 407 -0.72 39.38 -3.13
CA PRO A 407 -1.70 38.38 -3.51
C PRO A 407 -2.77 38.91 -4.47
N SER A 408 -3.18 38.12 -5.46
CA SER A 408 -4.15 38.50 -6.49
C SER A 408 -5.50 38.97 -5.93
N GLU A 409 -5.88 38.54 -4.76
CA GLU A 409 -7.12 38.93 -4.07
C GLU A 409 -6.94 40.12 -3.10
N HIS A 410 -5.83 40.85 -3.13
CA HIS A 410 -5.60 41.99 -2.27
C HIS A 410 -6.59 43.11 -2.61
N ILE A 411 -7.53 43.37 -1.71
CA ILE A 411 -8.69 44.26 -1.93
C ILE A 411 -8.30 45.70 -2.32
N PRO A 412 -7.32 46.37 -1.66
CA PRO A 412 -6.92 47.71 -2.08
C PRO A 412 -6.48 47.76 -3.54
N THR A 413 -5.57 46.89 -4.00
CA THR A 413 -5.09 46.83 -5.39
C THR A 413 -6.23 46.53 -6.37
N ARG A 414 -7.08 45.54 -6.04
CA ARG A 414 -8.24 45.21 -6.89
C ARG A 414 -9.27 46.36 -6.94
N ARG A 415 -9.41 47.10 -5.84
CA ARG A 415 -10.33 48.26 -5.79
C ARG A 415 -9.85 49.41 -6.66
N GLU A 416 -8.54 49.66 -6.73
CA GLU A 416 -7.97 50.65 -7.63
C GLU A 416 -8.21 50.26 -9.09
N ALA A 417 -7.88 49.05 -9.49
CA ALA A 417 -8.14 48.54 -10.83
C ALA A 417 -9.66 48.59 -11.19
N ALA A 418 -10.52 48.21 -10.22
CA ALA A 418 -11.95 48.29 -10.44
C ALA A 418 -12.47 49.73 -10.58
N ARG A 419 -11.90 50.70 -9.84
CA ARG A 419 -12.22 52.11 -9.97
C ARG A 419 -11.82 52.66 -11.36
N GLU A 420 -10.67 52.30 -11.86
CA GLU A 420 -10.23 52.64 -13.21
C GLU A 420 -11.17 52.04 -14.27
N GLN A 421 -11.46 50.75 -14.16
CA GLN A 421 -12.30 50.03 -15.12
C GLN A 421 -13.74 50.57 -15.16
N PHE A 422 -14.28 50.97 -14.02
CA PHE A 422 -15.66 51.43 -13.87
C PHE A 422 -15.78 52.92 -13.53
N ALA A 423 -14.78 53.73 -13.93
CA ALA A 423 -14.77 55.19 -13.67
C ALA A 423 -16.05 55.88 -14.14
N HIS A 424 -16.57 55.50 -15.31
CA HIS A 424 -17.81 56.04 -15.87
C HIS A 424 -19.03 55.83 -14.97
N LEU A 425 -19.09 54.75 -14.21
CA LEU A 425 -20.20 54.52 -13.26
C LEU A 425 -20.05 55.37 -12.00
N LEU A 426 -18.84 55.59 -11.53
CA LEU A 426 -18.55 56.43 -10.38
C LEU A 426 -18.81 57.90 -10.69
N GLU A 427 -18.51 58.37 -11.89
CA GLU A 427 -18.82 59.72 -12.39
C GLU A 427 -20.34 59.94 -12.49
N ALA A 428 -21.13 58.92 -12.95
CA ALA A 428 -22.58 59.02 -13.03
C ALA A 428 -23.26 59.09 -11.63
N VAL A 429 -22.68 58.49 -10.62
CA VAL A 429 -23.19 58.58 -9.23
C VAL A 429 -22.92 59.96 -8.65
N THR A 430 -21.71 60.50 -8.83
CA THR A 430 -21.35 61.84 -8.34
C THR A 430 -22.04 62.98 -9.09
N ALA A 431 -22.53 62.78 -10.32
CA ALA A 431 -23.29 63.76 -11.08
C ALA A 431 -24.78 63.79 -10.68
N ASN A 432 -25.28 62.83 -9.94
CA ASN A 432 -26.67 62.71 -9.45
C ASN A 432 -26.84 63.10 -7.95
N ASP A 433 -25.72 63.34 -7.25
CA ASP A 433 -25.68 63.97 -5.91
C ASP A 433 -25.40 65.48 -6.03
#